data_aca3f618526b298ee5f5668b4906241b
#
_entry.id   aca3f618526b298ee5f5668b4906241b
#
_cell.length_a   1.000
_cell.length_b   1.000
_cell.length_c   1.000
_cell.angle_alpha   90.00
_cell.angle_beta   90.00
_cell.angle_gamma   90.00
#
_symmetry.space_group_name_H-M   'P 1'
#
loop_
_entity.id
_entity.type
_entity.pdbx_description
1 polymer ?
#
loop_
_entity_poly.entity_id
_entity_poly.type
_entity_poly.pdbx_seq_one_letter_code
_entity_poly.pdbx_strand_id
1 'polypeptide(L)'
;MMNFKIIKRKKNSLARAGILETPHGNIETPAFVAVGTKATVKAVTPEQLQALGAQVVLANTYHLYLQPGAERIEKADGLGKFMNWPGPTMTDSGGFQVFSLGVAFGNKTSKIASSNFRGTGRFSSLYPSPQGGAGSDATENLPVPLQLSNLAKIDEDGVTFRSHLDGSEHRFTPEKSIEIQQKIGADIIFAFDECTSPEASYEYQKEAMARTHHWATRCLSKHQELKGEAALGNFYTRRSPPCPAGKGKAEKISECRQSLTNQQMLFGIVQGGRYEDLRKESVREISALGFDGFGIGGSFEKKDIATAVRWVNEILPEEKPRHLLGIGEPEDLIAAIENGCDLFDCVAPTRMARNGTLYTKGGRINITNAKFADDFFPIEKDCGCYTCQNFSRAYLAHLFRAKEILASTLASIHNLYYIINLVKTARQKILEDK
;
A
#
# COMPACT_ATOMS: atom_id res chain seq x y z
N MET A 1 -24.60 -1.79 7.41
CA MET A 1 -24.83 -2.52 6.13
C MET A 1 -23.55 -3.28 5.80
N MET A 2 -23.62 -4.50 5.27
CA MET A 2 -22.41 -5.22 4.84
C MET A 2 -21.90 -4.58 3.55
N ASN A 3 -20.72 -3.99 3.60
CA ASN A 3 -20.10 -3.34 2.43
C ASN A 3 -19.39 -4.33 1.50
N PHE A 4 -19.34 -5.63 1.86
CA PHE A 4 -18.70 -6.67 1.05
C PHE A 4 -19.65 -7.80 0.73
N LYS A 5 -19.82 -8.09 -0.56
CA LYS A 5 -20.72 -9.15 -1.07
C LYS A 5 -19.92 -10.16 -1.89
N ILE A 6 -19.89 -11.42 -1.46
CA ILE A 6 -19.33 -12.50 -2.27
C ILE A 6 -20.33 -12.91 -3.34
N ILE A 7 -19.89 -12.92 -4.61
CA ILE A 7 -20.70 -13.30 -5.78
C ILE A 7 -20.51 -14.77 -6.10
N LYS A 8 -19.27 -15.26 -6.05
CA LYS A 8 -18.91 -16.62 -6.43
C LYS A 8 -17.74 -17.12 -5.57
N ARG A 9 -17.76 -18.42 -5.23
CA ARG A 9 -16.65 -19.16 -4.63
C ARG A 9 -16.14 -20.21 -5.61
N LYS A 10 -14.83 -20.38 -5.68
CA LYS A 10 -14.22 -21.46 -6.46
C LYS A 10 -14.30 -22.78 -5.68
N LYS A 11 -14.65 -23.88 -6.37
CA LYS A 11 -14.69 -25.21 -5.74
C LYS A 11 -13.29 -25.66 -5.29
N ASN A 12 -13.20 -26.32 -4.16
CA ASN A 12 -11.97 -26.89 -3.60
C ASN A 12 -10.83 -25.85 -3.38
N SER A 13 -11.17 -24.58 -3.20
CA SER A 13 -10.24 -23.48 -2.96
C SER A 13 -10.89 -22.45 -2.03
N LEU A 14 -10.09 -21.58 -1.39
CA LEU A 14 -10.60 -20.43 -0.65
C LEU A 14 -10.84 -19.23 -1.58
N ALA A 15 -10.50 -19.33 -2.88
CA ALA A 15 -10.66 -18.25 -3.84
C ALA A 15 -12.13 -17.86 -4.02
N ARG A 16 -12.37 -16.55 -4.06
CA ARG A 16 -13.71 -15.99 -4.17
C ARG A 16 -13.69 -14.71 -5.00
N ALA A 17 -14.80 -14.45 -5.68
CA ALA A 17 -15.07 -13.19 -6.36
C ALA A 17 -16.17 -12.45 -5.61
N GLY A 18 -15.97 -11.15 -5.35
CA GLY A 18 -16.90 -10.32 -4.61
C GLY A 18 -16.96 -8.89 -5.15
N ILE A 19 -17.73 -8.06 -4.45
CA ILE A 19 -17.79 -6.61 -4.62
C ILE A 19 -17.65 -5.98 -3.25
N LEU A 20 -16.70 -5.04 -3.12
CA LEU A 20 -16.54 -4.18 -1.95
C LEU A 20 -17.05 -2.80 -2.32
N GLU A 21 -18.13 -2.37 -1.65
CA GLU A 21 -18.76 -1.07 -1.87
C GLU A 21 -18.04 0.00 -1.04
N THR A 22 -17.70 1.13 -1.68
CA THR A 22 -17.09 2.29 -1.04
C THR A 22 -17.83 3.58 -1.46
N PRO A 23 -17.64 4.70 -0.73
CA PRO A 23 -18.26 5.97 -1.12
C PRO A 23 -17.89 6.47 -2.52
N HIS A 24 -16.69 6.13 -3.01
CA HIS A 24 -16.20 6.56 -4.32
C HIS A 24 -16.29 5.48 -5.40
N GLY A 25 -17.05 4.40 -5.16
CA GLY A 25 -17.31 3.35 -6.14
C GLY A 25 -17.04 1.94 -5.61
N ASN A 26 -17.33 0.97 -6.45
CA ASN A 26 -17.20 -0.45 -6.12
C ASN A 26 -15.82 -0.97 -6.52
N ILE A 27 -15.28 -1.89 -5.71
CA ILE A 27 -14.08 -2.65 -6.01
C ILE A 27 -14.49 -4.10 -6.28
N GLU A 28 -14.30 -4.55 -7.50
CA GLU A 28 -14.53 -5.93 -7.92
C GLU A 28 -13.34 -6.81 -7.51
N THR A 29 -13.53 -7.64 -6.50
CA THR A 29 -12.45 -8.50 -5.97
C THR A 29 -12.41 -9.89 -6.62
N PRO A 30 -11.22 -10.54 -6.70
CA PRO A 30 -9.92 -10.00 -6.30
C PRO A 30 -9.49 -8.80 -7.14
N ALA A 31 -8.77 -7.83 -6.51
CA ALA A 31 -8.30 -6.62 -7.17
C ALA A 31 -6.88 -6.24 -6.72
N PHE A 32 -6.09 -5.71 -7.67
CA PHE A 32 -4.80 -5.11 -7.37
C PHE A 32 -4.97 -3.64 -7.02
N VAL A 33 -4.41 -3.23 -5.89
CA VAL A 33 -4.40 -1.87 -5.37
C VAL A 33 -3.11 -1.18 -5.84
N ALA A 34 -3.25 -0.17 -6.69
CA ALA A 34 -2.09 0.56 -7.20
C ALA A 34 -1.49 1.47 -6.11
N VAL A 35 -0.17 1.38 -5.89
CA VAL A 35 0.48 2.13 -4.80
C VAL A 35 0.92 3.51 -5.26
N GLY A 36 0.25 4.51 -4.70
CA GLY A 36 0.52 5.94 -4.87
C GLY A 36 1.15 6.58 -3.62
N THR A 37 2.35 6.18 -3.25
CA THR A 37 3.05 6.48 -1.99
C THR A 37 2.86 7.92 -1.45
N LYS A 38 3.01 8.94 -2.30
CA LYS A 38 2.88 10.37 -1.95
C LYS A 38 1.73 11.01 -2.75
N ALA A 39 0.54 10.43 -2.69
CA ALA A 39 -0.61 10.83 -3.51
C ALA A 39 -0.32 10.81 -5.02
N THR A 40 0.55 9.92 -5.48
CA THR A 40 0.85 9.71 -6.89
C THR A 40 1.38 8.30 -7.13
N VAL A 41 0.84 7.61 -8.12
CA VAL A 41 1.44 6.38 -8.67
C VAL A 41 2.60 6.82 -9.55
N LYS A 42 3.82 6.42 -9.17
CA LYS A 42 5.04 6.97 -9.78
C LYS A 42 5.09 6.76 -11.29
N ALA A 43 5.33 7.84 -12.01
CA ALA A 43 5.48 7.92 -13.47
C ALA A 43 4.19 7.57 -14.26
N VAL A 44 3.00 7.68 -13.64
CA VAL A 44 1.71 7.44 -14.30
C VAL A 44 0.71 8.49 -13.82
N THR A 45 -0.07 9.06 -14.75
CA THR A 45 -1.15 9.99 -14.40
C THR A 45 -2.39 9.25 -13.91
N PRO A 46 -3.33 9.89 -13.18
CA PRO A 46 -4.59 9.27 -12.79
C PRO A 46 -5.42 8.78 -13.98
N GLU A 47 -5.43 9.51 -15.09
CA GLU A 47 -6.16 9.12 -16.32
C GLU A 47 -5.56 7.87 -16.96
N GLN A 48 -4.22 7.78 -17.02
CA GLN A 48 -3.53 6.58 -17.47
C GLN A 48 -3.85 5.39 -16.56
N LEU A 49 -3.88 5.61 -15.25
CA LEU A 49 -4.20 4.58 -14.28
C LEU A 49 -5.65 4.06 -14.43
N GLN A 50 -6.62 4.97 -14.69
CA GLN A 50 -7.99 4.60 -15.03
C GLN A 50 -8.05 3.77 -16.33
N ALA A 51 -7.35 4.21 -17.37
CA ALA A 51 -7.28 3.49 -18.65
C ALA A 51 -6.67 2.07 -18.51
N LEU A 52 -5.82 1.83 -17.52
CA LEU A 52 -5.29 0.52 -17.17
C LEU A 52 -6.31 -0.37 -16.44
N GLY A 53 -7.44 0.19 -16.01
CA GLY A 53 -8.47 -0.52 -15.24
C GLY A 53 -8.14 -0.67 -13.76
N ALA A 54 -7.29 0.19 -13.20
CA ALA A 54 -7.11 0.26 -11.75
C ALA A 54 -8.41 0.71 -11.09
N GLN A 55 -8.80 0.04 -10.00
CA GLN A 55 -10.05 0.32 -9.31
C GLN A 55 -9.84 1.11 -8.02
N VAL A 56 -8.67 1.01 -7.42
CA VAL A 56 -8.35 1.58 -6.11
C VAL A 56 -6.87 1.97 -6.03
N VAL A 57 -6.57 3.05 -5.32
CA VAL A 57 -5.21 3.54 -5.09
C VAL A 57 -4.92 3.61 -3.60
N LEU A 58 -3.74 3.09 -3.19
CA LEU A 58 -3.24 3.19 -1.82
C LEU A 58 -2.17 4.27 -1.73
N ALA A 59 -2.29 5.17 -0.74
CA ALA A 59 -1.24 6.11 -0.36
C ALA A 59 -0.68 5.81 1.03
N ASN A 60 0.56 6.23 1.29
CA ASN A 60 1.21 5.93 2.56
C ASN A 60 1.01 7.06 3.57
N THR A 61 0.39 6.76 4.69
CA THR A 61 0.10 7.68 5.79
C THR A 61 1.35 8.41 6.30
N TYR A 62 2.44 7.69 6.56
CA TYR A 62 3.71 8.26 6.98
C TYR A 62 4.23 9.34 6.03
N HIS A 63 4.25 9.04 4.74
CA HIS A 63 4.76 9.98 3.74
C HIS A 63 3.88 11.20 3.59
N LEU A 64 2.56 11.03 3.61
CA LEU A 64 1.60 12.11 3.49
C LEU A 64 1.55 12.99 4.73
N TYR A 65 1.76 12.40 5.92
CA TYR A 65 1.89 13.14 7.16
C TYR A 65 3.09 14.09 7.15
N LEU A 66 4.27 13.60 6.73
CA LEU A 66 5.47 14.42 6.65
C LEU A 66 5.40 15.45 5.51
N GLN A 67 4.85 15.06 4.36
CA GLN A 67 4.75 15.92 3.18
C GLN A 67 3.64 15.44 2.24
N PRO A 68 2.61 16.25 1.98
CA PRO A 68 2.50 17.69 2.22
C PRO A 68 1.93 18.07 3.59
N GLY A 69 1.61 17.12 4.46
CA GLY A 69 0.87 17.26 5.71
C GLY A 69 -0.61 16.89 5.54
N ALA A 70 -1.18 16.17 6.53
CA ALA A 70 -2.55 15.70 6.46
C ALA A 70 -3.57 16.84 6.37
N GLU A 71 -3.30 17.98 7.03
CA GLU A 71 -4.16 19.16 7.02
C GLU A 71 -4.29 19.81 5.62
N ARG A 72 -3.25 19.70 4.77
CA ARG A 72 -3.34 20.20 3.39
C ARG A 72 -4.21 19.32 2.52
N ILE A 73 -4.10 18.00 2.69
CA ILE A 73 -4.95 17.04 1.99
C ILE A 73 -6.39 17.21 2.46
N GLU A 74 -6.55 17.42 3.75
CA GLU A 74 -7.80 17.77 4.34
C GLU A 74 -8.47 18.99 3.69
N LYS A 75 -7.76 20.09 3.54
CA LYS A 75 -8.25 21.32 2.89
C LYS A 75 -8.54 21.14 1.39
N ALA A 76 -7.98 20.12 0.77
CA ALA A 76 -8.24 19.75 -0.63
C ALA A 76 -9.41 18.76 -0.80
N ASP A 77 -10.24 18.56 0.24
CA ASP A 77 -11.36 17.61 0.27
C ASP A 77 -10.95 16.14 0.15
N GLY A 78 -9.81 15.78 0.73
CA GLY A 78 -9.35 14.42 0.83
C GLY A 78 -8.44 13.96 -0.29
N LEU A 79 -7.94 12.74 -0.15
CA LEU A 79 -6.90 12.15 -1.00
C LEU A 79 -7.30 12.07 -2.48
N GLY A 80 -8.52 11.61 -2.76
CA GLY A 80 -9.02 11.45 -4.13
C GLY A 80 -8.99 12.76 -4.90
N LYS A 81 -9.55 13.85 -4.31
CA LYS A 81 -9.54 15.16 -4.95
C LYS A 81 -8.13 15.75 -5.03
N PHE A 82 -7.31 15.58 -3.97
CA PHE A 82 -5.94 16.07 -3.94
C PHE A 82 -5.10 15.51 -5.08
N MET A 83 -5.29 14.24 -5.44
CA MET A 83 -4.53 13.57 -6.51
C MET A 83 -5.28 13.44 -7.83
N ASN A 84 -6.47 14.03 -7.96
CA ASN A 84 -7.35 13.91 -9.14
C ASN A 84 -7.74 12.46 -9.47
N TRP A 85 -7.94 11.63 -8.44
CA TRP A 85 -8.39 10.24 -8.57
C TRP A 85 -9.86 10.12 -8.19
N PRO A 86 -10.76 9.71 -9.10
CA PRO A 86 -12.20 9.70 -8.83
C PRO A 86 -12.68 8.41 -8.12
N GLY A 87 -11.88 7.37 -8.12
CA GLY A 87 -12.23 6.06 -7.57
C GLY A 87 -11.88 5.90 -6.09
N PRO A 88 -12.13 4.71 -5.54
CA PRO A 88 -11.78 4.36 -4.17
C PRO A 88 -10.33 4.62 -3.82
N THR A 89 -10.12 5.05 -2.58
CA THR A 89 -8.78 5.30 -2.01
C THR A 89 -8.55 4.51 -0.74
N MET A 90 -7.29 4.23 -0.46
CA MET A 90 -6.84 3.48 0.70
C MET A 90 -5.59 4.14 1.29
N THR A 91 -5.43 4.09 2.62
CA THR A 91 -4.17 4.44 3.28
C THR A 91 -3.69 3.28 4.13
N ASP A 92 -2.37 3.09 4.22
CA ASP A 92 -1.79 2.20 5.22
C ASP A 92 -1.80 2.85 6.61
N SER A 93 -1.43 2.08 7.65
CA SER A 93 -1.35 2.58 9.03
C SER A 93 -0.21 3.59 9.27
N GLY A 94 0.79 3.62 8.40
CA GLY A 94 2.07 4.32 8.60
C GLY A 94 3.10 3.52 9.42
N GLY A 95 2.69 2.45 10.09
CA GLY A 95 3.55 1.65 10.97
C GLY A 95 4.78 1.09 10.27
N PHE A 96 4.59 0.38 9.15
CA PHE A 96 5.71 -0.23 8.42
C PHE A 96 6.82 0.76 8.08
N GLN A 97 6.50 1.97 7.63
CA GLN A 97 7.49 2.97 7.23
C GLN A 97 8.26 3.49 8.43
N VAL A 98 7.58 3.72 9.55
CA VAL A 98 8.21 4.17 10.80
C VAL A 98 9.20 3.11 11.31
N PHE A 99 8.82 1.83 11.29
CA PHE A 99 9.68 0.73 11.72
C PHE A 99 10.82 0.45 10.74
N SER A 100 10.55 0.46 9.44
CA SER A 100 11.56 0.14 8.41
C SER A 100 12.65 1.20 8.29
N LEU A 101 12.33 2.46 8.59
CA LEU A 101 13.31 3.56 8.58
C LEU A 101 14.08 3.67 9.89
N GLY A 102 13.58 3.08 10.97
CA GLY A 102 14.12 3.31 12.30
C GLY A 102 15.13 2.30 12.79
N VAL A 103 14.90 1.01 12.70
CA VAL A 103 15.78 0.02 13.39
C VAL A 103 15.71 -1.39 12.79
N ALA A 104 14.58 -1.82 12.25
CA ALA A 104 14.28 -3.24 12.10
C ALA A 104 14.92 -3.89 10.88
N PHE A 105 15.25 -3.11 9.88
CA PHE A 105 15.65 -3.64 8.59
C PHE A 105 16.98 -2.99 8.17
N GLY A 106 18.11 -3.43 8.70
CA GLY A 106 19.40 -3.07 8.11
C GLY A 106 19.30 -3.02 6.57
N ASN A 107 20.30 -2.78 5.80
CA ASN A 107 20.30 -2.50 4.35
C ASN A 107 19.42 -3.39 3.41
N LYS A 108 18.44 -4.17 3.92
CA LYS A 108 17.53 -5.05 3.19
C LYS A 108 16.07 -4.69 3.46
N THR A 109 15.61 -3.57 2.92
CA THR A 109 14.21 -3.13 2.99
C THR A 109 13.32 -3.85 1.97
N SER A 110 12.99 -5.11 2.18
CA SER A 110 11.96 -5.83 1.43
C SER A 110 11.13 -6.66 2.38
N LYS A 111 9.80 -6.62 2.26
CA LYS A 111 8.89 -7.52 2.98
C LYS A 111 9.11 -9.00 2.62
N ILE A 112 9.86 -9.27 1.55
CA ILE A 112 10.25 -10.59 1.09
C ILE A 112 11.77 -10.73 1.23
N ALA A 113 12.23 -11.59 2.12
CA ALA A 113 13.63 -12.01 2.17
C ALA A 113 13.91 -12.87 0.92
N SER A 114 14.53 -12.29 -0.12
CA SER A 114 15.01 -13.06 -1.25
C SER A 114 16.40 -13.59 -0.97
N SER A 115 16.56 -14.90 -0.92
CA SER A 115 17.84 -15.61 -0.73
C SER A 115 18.83 -15.44 -1.89
N ASN A 116 18.50 -14.73 -2.98
CA ASN A 116 19.33 -14.60 -4.17
C ASN A 116 19.24 -13.22 -4.84
N PHE A 117 19.59 -12.14 -4.14
CA PHE A 117 19.86 -10.89 -4.83
C PHE A 117 21.28 -10.39 -4.52
N ARG A 118 22.29 -10.93 -5.24
CA ARG A 118 23.58 -10.28 -5.40
C ARG A 118 23.41 -9.15 -6.42
N GLY A 119 22.99 -7.99 -5.96
CA GLY A 119 22.92 -6.76 -6.73
C GLY A 119 23.62 -5.66 -5.95
N THR A 120 24.85 -5.35 -6.32
CA THR A 120 25.59 -4.17 -5.89
C THR A 120 24.88 -2.92 -6.42
N GLY A 121 23.90 -2.40 -5.70
CA GLY A 121 23.20 -1.15 -5.99
C GLY A 121 23.46 -0.14 -4.89
N ARG A 122 24.49 0.69 -5.05
CA ARG A 122 24.65 1.92 -4.26
C ARG A 122 23.39 2.76 -4.41
N PHE A 123 22.72 3.08 -3.30
CA PHE A 123 21.79 4.19 -3.23
C PHE A 123 22.58 5.50 -3.43
N SER A 124 22.70 5.94 -4.67
CA SER A 124 23.12 7.31 -4.95
C SER A 124 21.93 8.23 -4.77
N SER A 125 22.07 9.20 -3.89
CA SER A 125 21.16 10.30 -3.63
C SER A 125 20.76 11.01 -4.93
N LEU A 126 19.47 11.18 -5.17
CA LEU A 126 18.89 12.00 -6.24
C LEU A 126 18.86 13.50 -5.85
N TYR A 127 19.99 14.03 -5.34
CA TYR A 127 20.19 15.48 -5.25
C TYR A 127 21.62 15.80 -5.64
N PRO A 128 21.86 16.69 -6.62
CA PRO A 128 23.20 17.18 -6.94
C PRO A 128 23.67 18.08 -5.80
N SER A 129 24.82 17.74 -5.22
CA SER A 129 25.59 18.69 -4.38
C SER A 129 26.21 19.79 -5.25
N PRO A 130 26.37 21.01 -4.73
CA PRO A 130 27.03 22.08 -5.46
C PRO A 130 28.49 21.73 -5.75
N GLN A 131 28.91 21.95 -6.98
CA GLN A 131 30.30 21.79 -7.41
C GLN A 131 31.19 22.86 -6.75
N GLY A 132 32.34 22.43 -6.26
CA GLY A 132 33.40 23.35 -5.86
C GLY A 132 34.63 22.66 -5.29
N GLY A 133 35.73 22.59 -6.02
CA GLY A 133 37.09 22.57 -5.53
C GLY A 133 37.84 21.26 -5.45
N ALA A 134 38.81 21.09 -6.33
CA ALA A 134 39.85 20.07 -6.29
C ALA A 134 40.86 20.31 -5.12
N GLY A 135 41.38 19.18 -4.50
CA GLY A 135 42.53 19.26 -3.62
C GLY A 135 42.73 18.00 -2.76
N SER A 136 43.67 17.16 -3.18
CA SER A 136 44.68 16.33 -2.44
C SER A 136 44.30 15.55 -1.17
N ASP A 137 44.67 14.28 -1.21
CA ASP A 137 45.06 13.34 -0.14
C ASP A 137 44.96 13.80 1.32
N ALA A 138 44.06 13.16 2.07
CA ALA A 138 44.23 12.83 3.48
C ALA A 138 43.29 11.65 3.82
N THR A 139 43.85 10.45 3.76
CA THR A 139 43.32 9.29 4.45
C THR A 139 43.63 9.45 5.93
N GLU A 140 42.77 10.05 6.73
CA GLU A 140 42.75 9.88 8.19
C GLU A 140 41.41 10.34 8.77
N ASN A 141 40.73 9.40 9.49
CA ASN A 141 39.66 9.63 10.46
C ASN A 141 38.37 10.27 9.94
N LEU A 142 37.63 9.56 9.07
CA LEU A 142 36.22 9.75 9.00
C LEU A 142 35.57 9.19 10.28
N PRO A 143 34.75 9.97 11.02
CA PRO A 143 34.03 9.43 12.16
C PRO A 143 33.17 8.25 11.69
N VAL A 144 33.24 7.16 12.46
CA VAL A 144 32.38 5.97 12.31
C VAL A 144 30.96 6.44 11.99
N PRO A 145 30.30 5.92 10.93
CA PRO A 145 28.94 6.35 10.61
C PRO A 145 28.11 6.24 11.88
N LEU A 146 27.46 7.34 12.27
CA LEU A 146 26.47 7.36 13.34
C LEU A 146 25.64 6.09 13.21
N GLN A 147 25.67 5.25 14.24
CA GLN A 147 24.91 4.03 14.32
C GLN A 147 23.46 4.39 14.02
N LEU A 148 22.93 3.94 12.88
CA LEU A 148 21.55 4.10 12.43
C LEU A 148 20.51 3.49 13.39
N SER A 149 20.94 2.99 14.53
CA SER A 149 20.17 2.29 15.56
C SER A 149 19.19 3.16 16.36
N ASN A 150 19.09 4.48 16.11
CA ASN A 150 18.31 5.39 16.94
C ASN A 150 17.27 6.24 16.19
N LEU A 151 16.86 5.85 14.98
CA LEU A 151 15.87 6.64 14.21
C LEU A 151 14.42 6.38 14.62
N ALA A 152 14.13 5.26 15.31
CA ALA A 152 12.82 5.01 15.89
C ALA A 152 12.94 4.26 17.22
N LYS A 153 12.08 4.63 18.17
CA LYS A 153 11.92 4.00 19.47
C LYS A 153 10.46 3.57 19.64
N ILE A 154 10.26 2.29 19.94
CA ILE A 154 8.95 1.68 20.17
C ILE A 154 8.74 1.54 21.66
N ASP A 155 7.52 1.78 22.11
CA ASP A 155 7.02 1.47 23.46
C ASP A 155 5.55 1.04 23.39
N GLU A 156 4.94 0.78 24.53
CA GLU A 156 3.55 0.29 24.60
C GLU A 156 2.52 1.29 24.04
N ASP A 157 2.84 2.58 24.04
CA ASP A 157 1.92 3.62 23.60
C ASP A 157 2.08 4.00 22.12
N GLY A 158 3.18 3.61 21.48
CA GLY A 158 3.41 3.96 20.07
C GLY A 158 4.88 4.00 19.68
N VAL A 159 5.20 4.86 18.71
CA VAL A 159 6.53 4.96 18.12
C VAL A 159 6.99 6.41 18.03
N THR A 160 8.15 6.70 18.59
CA THR A 160 8.85 7.97 18.38
C THR A 160 9.90 7.78 17.28
N PHE A 161 9.93 8.64 16.28
CA PHE A 161 10.85 8.54 15.15
C PHE A 161 11.33 9.91 14.69
N ARG A 162 12.43 9.93 13.93
CA ARG A 162 12.96 11.13 13.29
C ARG A 162 12.61 11.16 11.82
N SER A 163 12.11 12.30 11.36
CA SER A 163 11.80 12.55 9.95
C SER A 163 13.07 12.43 9.08
N HIS A 164 12.96 11.68 8.00
CA HIS A 164 14.03 11.58 7.01
C HIS A 164 14.16 12.83 6.13
N LEU A 165 13.22 13.79 6.23
CA LEU A 165 13.23 15.01 5.43
C LEU A 165 14.06 16.12 6.10
N ASP A 166 13.89 16.29 7.41
CA ASP A 166 14.44 17.42 8.16
C ASP A 166 15.01 17.05 9.55
N GLY A 167 14.94 15.75 9.93
CA GLY A 167 15.44 15.26 11.21
C GLY A 167 14.56 15.59 12.42
N SER A 168 13.41 16.24 12.23
CA SER A 168 12.47 16.55 13.30
C SER A 168 11.95 15.27 13.97
N GLU A 169 11.69 15.35 15.28
CA GLU A 169 11.15 14.22 16.04
C GLU A 169 9.63 14.21 16.01
N HIS A 170 9.06 13.04 15.78
CA HIS A 170 7.62 12.80 15.68
C HIS A 170 7.21 11.62 16.54
N ARG A 171 5.95 11.64 17.01
CA ARG A 171 5.33 10.55 17.74
C ARG A 171 4.08 10.06 17.01
N PHE A 172 4.02 8.77 16.73
CA PHE A 172 2.81 8.07 16.28
C PHE A 172 2.29 7.19 17.40
N THR A 173 1.01 7.38 17.73
CA THR A 173 0.22 6.46 18.55
C THR A 173 -0.91 5.87 17.69
N PRO A 174 -1.62 4.84 18.14
CA PRO A 174 -2.80 4.33 17.46
C PRO A 174 -3.82 5.44 17.13
N GLU A 175 -4.13 6.28 18.09
CA GLU A 175 -5.08 7.40 17.92
C GLU A 175 -4.57 8.40 16.88
N LYS A 176 -3.29 8.76 16.97
CA LYS A 176 -2.67 9.70 16.03
C LYS A 176 -2.68 9.19 14.59
N SER A 177 -2.42 7.89 14.39
CA SER A 177 -2.52 7.26 13.08
C SER A 177 -3.94 7.36 12.50
N ILE A 178 -4.97 7.07 13.30
CA ILE A 178 -6.37 7.19 12.88
C ILE A 178 -6.74 8.64 12.57
N GLU A 179 -6.34 9.62 13.40
CA GLU A 179 -6.59 11.04 13.13
C GLU A 179 -5.96 11.51 11.79
N ILE A 180 -4.73 11.08 11.52
CA ILE A 180 -4.04 11.41 10.27
C ILE A 180 -4.77 10.79 9.08
N GLN A 181 -5.13 9.50 9.13
CA GLN A 181 -5.82 8.80 8.06
C GLN A 181 -7.22 9.38 7.81
N GLN A 182 -7.91 9.80 8.87
CA GLN A 182 -9.21 10.49 8.75
C GLN A 182 -9.07 11.83 8.03
N LYS A 183 -8.06 12.65 8.37
CA LYS A 183 -7.78 13.92 7.67
C LYS A 183 -7.39 13.70 6.22
N ILE A 184 -6.67 12.63 5.92
CA ILE A 184 -6.35 12.23 4.55
C ILE A 184 -7.63 11.86 3.78
N GLY A 185 -8.65 11.31 4.45
CA GLY A 185 -9.98 11.09 3.87
C GLY A 185 -10.03 9.94 2.86
N ALA A 186 -9.30 8.85 3.09
CA ALA A 186 -9.39 7.64 2.29
C ALA A 186 -10.66 6.83 2.63
N ASP A 187 -11.18 6.03 1.69
CA ASP A 187 -12.34 5.15 1.91
C ASP A 187 -12.04 4.00 2.86
N ILE A 188 -10.83 3.48 2.78
CA ILE A 188 -10.35 2.34 3.57
C ILE A 188 -9.06 2.75 4.28
N ILE A 189 -9.02 2.55 5.59
CA ILE A 189 -7.86 2.83 6.44
C ILE A 189 -7.49 1.59 7.25
N PHE A 190 -6.25 1.54 7.77
CA PHE A 190 -5.76 0.42 8.55
C PHE A 190 -5.44 0.82 9.99
N ALA A 191 -5.71 -0.10 10.92
CA ALA A 191 -5.28 0.03 12.30
C ALA A 191 -3.75 0.08 12.40
N PHE A 192 -3.23 0.86 13.34
CA PHE A 192 -1.80 0.96 13.58
C PHE A 192 -1.26 -0.36 14.12
N ASP A 193 -0.16 -0.85 13.56
CA ASP A 193 0.41 -2.17 13.83
C ASP A 193 1.92 -2.13 13.90
N GLU A 194 2.52 -3.07 14.60
CA GLU A 194 3.95 -3.30 14.59
C GLU A 194 4.32 -4.41 13.59
N CYS A 195 4.89 -4.02 12.45
CA CYS A 195 5.40 -4.96 11.47
C CYS A 195 6.83 -5.35 11.80
N THR A 196 7.03 -6.59 12.22
CA THR A 196 8.34 -7.13 12.63
C THR A 196 9.19 -7.61 11.44
N SER A 197 10.52 -7.75 11.68
CA SER A 197 11.43 -8.41 10.74
C SER A 197 11.07 -9.90 10.60
N PRO A 198 11.23 -10.51 9.41
CA PRO A 198 11.08 -11.96 9.26
C PRO A 198 12.14 -12.76 10.04
N GLU A 199 13.24 -12.13 10.43
CA GLU A 199 14.33 -12.71 11.21
C GLU A 199 14.15 -12.50 12.73
N ALA A 200 13.07 -11.82 13.17
CA ALA A 200 12.80 -11.59 14.58
C ALA A 200 12.52 -12.91 15.33
N SER A 201 12.97 -13.01 16.59
CA SER A 201 12.73 -14.19 17.41
C SER A 201 11.24 -14.43 17.65
N TYR A 202 10.90 -15.66 18.02
CA TYR A 202 9.51 -16.03 18.36
C TYR A 202 8.96 -15.16 19.50
N GLU A 203 9.77 -14.95 20.55
CA GLU A 203 9.42 -14.15 21.72
C GLU A 203 9.10 -12.71 21.33
N TYR A 204 9.98 -12.08 20.52
CA TYR A 204 9.73 -10.72 20.05
C TYR A 204 8.52 -10.65 19.12
N GLN A 205 8.30 -11.65 18.24
CA GLN A 205 7.11 -11.71 17.40
C GLN A 205 5.82 -11.76 18.26
N LYS A 206 5.86 -12.50 19.37
CA LYS A 206 4.75 -12.62 20.30
C LYS A 206 4.47 -11.31 21.04
N GLU A 207 5.52 -10.62 21.52
CA GLU A 207 5.41 -9.32 22.17
C GLU A 207 4.85 -8.24 21.21
N ALA A 208 5.40 -8.15 20.00
CA ALA A 208 4.95 -7.21 18.97
C ALA A 208 3.50 -7.48 18.52
N MET A 209 3.12 -8.75 18.46
CA MET A 209 1.74 -9.16 18.17
C MET A 209 0.78 -8.71 19.28
N ALA A 210 1.13 -8.93 20.54
CA ALA A 210 0.31 -8.49 21.69
C ALA A 210 0.15 -6.96 21.70
N ARG A 211 1.22 -6.23 21.42
CA ARG A 211 1.19 -4.77 21.28
C ARG A 211 0.29 -4.33 20.11
N THR A 212 0.38 -5.02 18.98
CA THR A 212 -0.50 -4.77 17.82
C THR A 212 -1.98 -4.97 18.20
N HIS A 213 -2.33 -6.01 18.97
CA HIS A 213 -3.71 -6.25 19.43
C HIS A 213 -4.20 -5.13 20.35
N HIS A 214 -3.36 -4.69 21.27
CA HIS A 214 -3.67 -3.55 22.14
C HIS A 214 -3.89 -2.25 21.33
N TRP A 215 -3.02 -1.97 20.37
CA TRP A 215 -3.13 -0.82 19.48
C TRP A 215 -4.36 -0.90 18.56
N ALA A 216 -4.72 -2.10 18.10
CA ALA A 216 -5.92 -2.32 17.29
C ALA A 216 -7.20 -1.91 18.03
N THR A 217 -7.31 -2.25 19.31
CA THR A 217 -8.43 -1.84 20.17
C THR A 217 -8.50 -0.31 20.33
N ARG A 218 -7.36 0.34 20.53
CA ARG A 218 -7.26 1.80 20.64
C ARG A 218 -7.63 2.49 19.32
N CYS A 219 -7.16 1.97 18.18
CA CYS A 219 -7.54 2.45 16.85
C CYS A 219 -9.05 2.38 16.63
N LEU A 220 -9.66 1.24 16.98
CA LEU A 220 -11.10 1.05 16.81
C LEU A 220 -11.90 2.03 17.69
N SER A 221 -11.51 2.20 18.94
CA SER A 221 -12.14 3.16 19.86
C SER A 221 -12.06 4.58 19.34
N LYS A 222 -10.87 5.01 18.86
CA LYS A 222 -10.69 6.35 18.29
C LYS A 222 -11.48 6.55 17.00
N HIS A 223 -11.53 5.55 16.15
CA HIS A 223 -12.31 5.60 14.92
C HIS A 223 -13.81 5.74 15.19
N GLN A 224 -14.34 5.01 16.18
CA GLN A 224 -15.74 5.10 16.61
C GLN A 224 -16.07 6.48 17.23
N GLU A 225 -15.17 7.01 18.07
CA GLU A 225 -15.28 8.36 18.64
C GLU A 225 -15.44 9.40 17.52
N LEU A 226 -14.53 9.42 16.56
CA LEU A 226 -14.53 10.38 15.46
C LEU A 226 -15.77 10.21 14.54
N LYS A 227 -16.27 8.99 14.35
CA LYS A 227 -17.55 8.73 13.66
C LYS A 227 -18.73 9.26 14.47
N GLY A 228 -18.72 9.10 15.79
CA GLY A 228 -19.75 9.61 16.71
C GLY A 228 -19.82 11.12 16.73
N GLU A 229 -18.68 11.81 16.80
CA GLU A 229 -18.61 13.28 16.71
C GLU A 229 -19.14 13.81 15.38
N ALA A 230 -18.80 13.16 14.26
CA ALA A 230 -19.33 13.51 12.96
C ALA A 230 -20.86 13.31 12.86
N ALA A 231 -21.40 12.26 13.49
CA ALA A 231 -22.83 12.00 13.54
C ALA A 231 -23.58 13.05 14.36
N LEU A 232 -23.02 13.47 15.52
CA LEU A 232 -23.58 14.52 16.35
C LEU A 232 -23.57 15.88 15.64
N GLY A 233 -22.50 16.22 14.94
CA GLY A 233 -22.42 17.42 14.11
C GLY A 233 -23.56 17.48 13.08
N ASN A 234 -23.82 16.38 12.39
CA ASN A 234 -24.95 16.26 11.45
C ASN A 234 -26.33 16.40 12.12
N PHE A 235 -26.48 15.95 13.36
CA PHE A 235 -27.74 16.07 14.09
C PHE A 235 -28.04 17.53 14.48
N TYR A 236 -27.04 18.28 14.89
CA TYR A 236 -27.20 19.71 15.20
C TYR A 236 -27.47 20.55 13.93
N THR A 237 -26.82 20.25 12.82
CA THR A 237 -27.04 20.96 11.55
C THR A 237 -28.43 20.68 10.93
N ARG A 238 -29.00 19.48 11.14
CA ARG A 238 -30.37 19.14 10.69
C ARG A 238 -31.49 19.77 11.52
N ARG A 239 -31.23 20.21 12.75
CA ARG A 239 -32.22 20.89 13.61
C ARG A 239 -32.25 22.40 13.44
N SER A 240 -31.33 22.97 12.67
CA SER A 240 -31.39 24.38 12.32
C SER A 240 -32.48 24.60 11.27
N PRO A 241 -33.33 25.64 11.41
CA PRO A 241 -34.35 25.95 10.39
C PRO A 241 -33.69 26.19 9.02
N PRO A 242 -34.38 25.94 7.90
CA PRO A 242 -33.79 26.14 6.59
C PRO A 242 -33.28 27.56 6.45
N CYS A 243 -31.96 27.69 6.31
CA CYS A 243 -31.29 28.97 6.13
C CYS A 243 -31.68 29.57 4.77
N PRO A 244 -32.00 30.85 4.67
CA PRO A 244 -32.31 31.49 3.38
C PRO A 244 -31.06 31.37 2.47
N ALA A 245 -31.31 31.29 1.16
CA ALA A 245 -30.36 31.10 0.07
C ALA A 245 -29.11 31.99 0.27
N GLY A 246 -27.95 31.37 0.65
CA GLY A 246 -26.73 32.12 0.90
C GLY A 246 -25.59 31.35 1.61
N LYS A 247 -25.71 30.04 1.84
CA LYS A 247 -24.62 29.27 2.45
C LYS A 247 -23.39 29.22 1.55
N GLY A 248 -22.26 29.69 2.07
CA GLY A 248 -21.00 29.73 1.36
C GLY A 248 -20.44 28.34 1.02
N LYS A 249 -19.56 28.30 -0.01
CA LYS A 249 -18.89 27.07 -0.49
C LYS A 249 -18.28 26.22 0.63
N ALA A 250 -17.79 26.84 1.72
CA ALA A 250 -17.14 26.18 2.85
C ALA A 250 -18.08 25.31 3.71
N GLU A 251 -19.34 25.72 3.91
CA GLU A 251 -20.31 24.93 4.72
C GLU A 251 -20.81 23.68 3.98
N LYS A 252 -21.04 23.78 2.66
CA LYS A 252 -21.40 22.62 1.83
C LYS A 252 -20.29 21.57 1.78
N ILE A 253 -19.03 22.01 1.77
CA ILE A 253 -17.85 21.16 1.80
C ILE A 253 -17.76 20.42 3.14
N SER A 254 -18.02 21.08 4.26
CA SER A 254 -18.05 20.50 5.59
C SER A 254 -19.13 19.41 5.75
N GLU A 255 -20.34 19.63 5.26
CA GLU A 255 -21.45 18.66 5.31
C GLU A 255 -21.18 17.41 4.44
N CYS A 256 -20.65 17.58 3.25
CA CYS A 256 -20.27 16.47 2.35
C CYS A 256 -19.17 15.61 2.97
N ARG A 257 -18.21 16.21 3.63
CA ARG A 257 -17.08 15.56 4.26
C ARG A 257 -17.46 14.75 5.50
N GLN A 258 -18.31 15.29 6.38
CA GLN A 258 -18.84 14.56 7.54
C GLN A 258 -19.61 13.30 7.10
N SER A 259 -20.30 13.36 5.94
CA SER A 259 -20.95 12.21 5.34
C SER A 259 -19.96 11.13 4.90
N LEU A 260 -18.81 11.50 4.34
CA LEU A 260 -17.77 10.56 3.90
C LEU A 260 -17.03 9.93 5.07
N THR A 261 -16.73 10.68 6.12
CA THR A 261 -16.05 10.18 7.33
C THR A 261 -16.85 9.08 8.02
N ASN A 262 -18.18 9.21 8.04
CA ASN A 262 -19.08 8.20 8.60
C ASN A 262 -19.10 6.87 7.81
N GLN A 263 -18.61 6.86 6.58
CA GLN A 263 -18.59 5.69 5.70
C GLN A 263 -17.18 5.09 5.55
N GLN A 264 -16.14 5.74 6.12
CA GLN A 264 -14.78 5.23 6.07
C GLN A 264 -14.68 3.88 6.79
N MET A 265 -14.09 2.88 6.12
CA MET A 265 -13.88 1.53 6.66
C MET A 265 -12.53 1.44 7.37
N LEU A 266 -12.51 0.80 8.54
CA LEU A 266 -11.30 0.48 9.28
C LEU A 266 -10.99 -1.02 9.20
N PHE A 267 -9.83 -1.37 8.68
CA PHE A 267 -9.33 -2.74 8.61
C PHE A 267 -8.36 -3.03 9.77
N GLY A 268 -8.59 -4.13 10.47
CA GLY A 268 -7.65 -4.66 11.48
C GLY A 268 -6.50 -5.39 10.81
N ILE A 269 -5.30 -5.41 11.42
CA ILE A 269 -4.13 -6.08 10.85
C ILE A 269 -3.77 -7.32 11.67
N VAL A 270 -3.72 -8.47 10.99
CA VAL A 270 -3.27 -9.75 11.56
C VAL A 270 -1.75 -9.84 11.40
N GLN A 271 -1.03 -10.00 12.51
CA GLN A 271 0.40 -10.21 12.59
C GLN A 271 0.75 -11.64 13.03
N GLY A 272 1.97 -11.94 13.47
CA GLY A 272 2.40 -13.28 13.95
C GLY A 272 3.56 -13.88 13.13
N GLY A 273 4.19 -13.09 12.25
CA GLY A 273 5.37 -13.49 11.48
C GLY A 273 5.13 -14.75 10.67
N ARG A 274 6.07 -15.70 10.75
CA ARG A 274 6.03 -17.00 10.07
C ARG A 274 5.52 -18.16 10.96
N TYR A 275 5.00 -17.87 12.15
CA TYR A 275 4.60 -18.86 13.14
C TYR A 275 3.08 -19.11 13.06
N GLU A 276 2.69 -20.36 12.86
CA GLU A 276 1.30 -20.75 12.66
C GLU A 276 0.43 -20.46 13.89
N ASP A 277 0.91 -20.80 15.07
CA ASP A 277 0.23 -20.58 16.34
C ASP A 277 -0.03 -19.09 16.61
N LEU A 278 0.98 -18.24 16.42
CA LEU A 278 0.85 -16.80 16.56
C LEU A 278 -0.13 -16.21 15.51
N ARG A 279 -0.07 -16.68 14.26
CA ARG A 279 -1.03 -16.27 13.22
C ARG A 279 -2.46 -16.62 13.60
N LYS A 280 -2.68 -17.84 14.06
CA LYS A 280 -4.01 -18.31 14.48
C LYS A 280 -4.50 -17.61 15.74
N GLU A 281 -3.62 -17.25 16.67
CA GLU A 281 -3.94 -16.42 17.82
C GLU A 281 -4.33 -15.01 17.36
N SER A 282 -3.49 -14.36 16.57
CA SER A 282 -3.73 -13.00 16.08
C SER A 282 -5.04 -12.87 15.31
N VAL A 283 -5.37 -13.83 14.45
CA VAL A 283 -6.62 -13.76 13.68
C VAL A 283 -7.86 -13.88 14.57
N ARG A 284 -7.81 -14.71 15.63
CA ARG A 284 -8.94 -14.82 16.56
C ARG A 284 -9.16 -13.53 17.34
N GLU A 285 -8.09 -12.95 17.87
CA GLU A 285 -8.15 -11.69 18.63
C GLU A 285 -8.64 -10.53 17.76
N ILE A 286 -8.01 -10.31 16.59
CA ILE A 286 -8.35 -9.20 15.70
C ILE A 286 -9.76 -9.35 15.11
N SER A 287 -10.18 -10.58 14.74
CA SER A 287 -11.51 -10.79 14.16
C SER A 287 -12.65 -10.59 15.15
N ALA A 288 -12.40 -10.77 16.45
CA ALA A 288 -13.37 -10.55 17.51
C ALA A 288 -13.66 -9.06 17.78
N LEU A 289 -12.79 -8.13 17.35
CA LEU A 289 -12.93 -6.70 17.61
C LEU A 289 -13.96 -5.99 16.71
N GLY A 290 -14.45 -6.61 15.64
CA GLY A 290 -15.52 -6.07 14.81
C GLY A 290 -15.09 -5.08 13.72
N PHE A 291 -13.87 -5.20 13.20
CA PHE A 291 -13.38 -4.42 12.06
C PHE A 291 -14.21 -4.63 10.78
N ASP A 292 -14.18 -3.67 9.86
CA ASP A 292 -14.89 -3.72 8.57
C ASP A 292 -14.22 -4.70 7.59
N GLY A 293 -12.93 -4.98 7.75
CA GLY A 293 -12.13 -5.92 6.96
C GLY A 293 -10.80 -6.21 7.63
N PHE A 294 -9.95 -6.99 6.98
CA PHE A 294 -8.70 -7.45 7.57
C PHE A 294 -7.52 -7.31 6.63
N GLY A 295 -6.42 -6.73 7.14
CA GLY A 295 -5.10 -6.76 6.54
C GLY A 295 -4.30 -7.97 7.03
N ILE A 296 -3.70 -8.71 6.10
CA ILE A 296 -2.74 -9.76 6.42
C ILE A 296 -1.36 -9.14 6.35
N GLY A 297 -0.84 -8.79 7.52
CA GLY A 297 0.45 -8.12 7.69
C GLY A 297 1.59 -9.11 7.93
N GLY A 298 2.77 -8.55 8.13
CA GLY A 298 3.99 -9.28 8.46
C GLY A 298 4.92 -9.49 7.28
N SER A 299 6.13 -9.91 7.62
CA SER A 299 7.17 -10.25 6.65
C SER A 299 7.26 -11.76 6.52
N PHE A 300 7.27 -12.25 5.28
CA PHE A 300 7.32 -13.67 4.96
C PHE A 300 8.55 -13.98 4.11
N GLU A 301 9.06 -15.19 4.22
CA GLU A 301 9.83 -15.76 3.13
C GLU A 301 8.88 -16.14 1.99
N LYS A 302 9.34 -16.02 0.74
CA LYS A 302 8.49 -16.28 -0.45
C LYS A 302 7.79 -17.64 -0.40
N LYS A 303 8.47 -18.67 0.12
CA LYS A 303 7.94 -20.04 0.26
C LYS A 303 6.79 -20.18 1.28
N ASP A 304 6.70 -19.25 2.24
CA ASP A 304 5.77 -19.34 3.37
C ASP A 304 4.47 -18.55 3.11
N ILE A 305 4.42 -17.70 2.07
CA ILE A 305 3.29 -16.79 1.80
C ILE A 305 1.97 -17.54 1.70
N ALA A 306 1.89 -18.54 0.83
CA ALA A 306 0.66 -19.28 0.59
C ALA A 306 0.14 -19.96 1.86
N THR A 307 1.05 -20.57 2.64
CA THR A 307 0.72 -21.27 3.88
C THR A 307 0.26 -20.32 4.98
N ALA A 308 1.00 -19.22 5.18
CA ALA A 308 0.66 -18.22 6.19
C ALA A 308 -0.67 -17.51 5.90
N VAL A 309 -0.94 -17.20 4.63
CA VAL A 309 -2.22 -16.65 4.18
C VAL A 309 -3.36 -17.63 4.43
N ARG A 310 -3.14 -18.91 4.15
CA ARG A 310 -4.15 -19.95 4.36
C ARG A 310 -4.53 -20.10 5.82
N TRP A 311 -3.56 -20.18 6.74
CA TRP A 311 -3.83 -20.27 8.19
C TRP A 311 -4.73 -19.15 8.71
N VAL A 312 -4.54 -17.94 8.17
CA VAL A 312 -5.33 -16.76 8.52
C VAL A 312 -6.72 -16.83 7.89
N ASN A 313 -6.81 -17.12 6.59
CA ASN A 313 -8.05 -17.06 5.85
C ASN A 313 -9.02 -18.22 6.13
N GLU A 314 -8.56 -19.33 6.68
CA GLU A 314 -9.40 -20.41 7.18
C GLU A 314 -10.17 -20.04 8.46
N ILE A 315 -9.72 -18.98 9.18
CA ILE A 315 -10.33 -18.54 10.44
C ILE A 315 -11.09 -17.22 10.28
N LEU A 316 -10.62 -16.31 9.41
CA LEU A 316 -11.26 -15.00 9.20
C LEU A 316 -12.71 -15.14 8.74
N PRO A 317 -13.63 -14.28 9.27
CA PRO A 317 -15.01 -14.23 8.81
C PRO A 317 -15.11 -14.09 7.28
N GLU A 318 -15.96 -14.93 6.69
CA GLU A 318 -16.09 -14.96 5.21
C GLU A 318 -16.71 -13.68 4.63
N GLU A 319 -17.61 -13.04 5.36
CA GLU A 319 -18.31 -11.84 4.96
C GLU A 319 -17.45 -10.57 5.00
N LYS A 320 -16.20 -10.69 5.42
CA LYS A 320 -15.26 -9.57 5.51
C LYS A 320 -14.19 -9.62 4.42
N PRO A 321 -13.82 -8.47 3.82
CA PRO A 321 -12.74 -8.41 2.83
C PRO A 321 -11.36 -8.64 3.47
N ARG A 322 -10.45 -9.22 2.71
CA ARG A 322 -9.10 -9.64 3.12
C ARG A 322 -8.05 -9.02 2.21
N HIS A 323 -7.17 -8.22 2.77
CA HIS A 323 -6.11 -7.52 2.05
C HIS A 323 -4.73 -8.08 2.41
N LEU A 324 -3.98 -8.58 1.44
CA LEU A 324 -2.59 -9.00 1.64
C LEU A 324 -1.66 -7.82 1.42
N LEU A 325 -1.00 -7.38 2.49
CA LEU A 325 -0.23 -6.13 2.53
C LEU A 325 1.16 -6.28 1.91
N GLY A 326 1.46 -5.46 0.90
CA GLY A 326 2.80 -5.25 0.34
C GLY A 326 3.38 -6.41 -0.47
N ILE A 327 2.56 -7.38 -0.89
CA ILE A 327 2.95 -8.54 -1.70
C ILE A 327 2.25 -8.47 -3.05
N GLY A 328 3.01 -8.54 -4.14
CA GLY A 328 2.46 -8.32 -5.48
C GLY A 328 3.33 -8.84 -6.63
N GLU A 329 4.14 -9.88 -6.38
CA GLU A 329 4.78 -10.62 -7.48
C GLU A 329 3.74 -11.52 -8.15
N PRO A 330 3.80 -11.74 -9.48
CA PRO A 330 2.76 -12.44 -10.21
C PRO A 330 2.39 -13.83 -9.64
N GLU A 331 3.39 -14.62 -9.26
CA GLU A 331 3.17 -15.97 -8.73
C GLU A 331 2.55 -15.91 -7.33
N ASP A 332 2.99 -14.97 -6.51
CA ASP A 332 2.51 -14.79 -5.14
C ASP A 332 1.05 -14.30 -5.12
N LEU A 333 0.66 -13.45 -6.09
CA LEU A 333 -0.72 -13.01 -6.25
C LEU A 333 -1.67 -14.17 -6.55
N ILE A 334 -1.31 -15.04 -7.48
CA ILE A 334 -2.15 -16.21 -7.82
C ILE A 334 -2.29 -17.13 -6.60
N ALA A 335 -1.18 -17.42 -5.91
CA ALA A 335 -1.19 -18.24 -4.70
C ALA A 335 -2.07 -17.60 -3.59
N ALA A 336 -1.99 -16.30 -3.40
CA ALA A 336 -2.79 -15.60 -2.40
C ALA A 336 -4.29 -15.57 -2.75
N ILE A 337 -4.64 -15.41 -4.04
CA ILE A 337 -6.03 -15.51 -4.53
C ILE A 337 -6.59 -16.90 -4.24
N GLU A 338 -5.86 -17.96 -4.58
CA GLU A 338 -6.28 -19.35 -4.32
C GLU A 338 -6.47 -19.64 -2.81
N ASN A 339 -5.75 -18.90 -1.95
CA ASN A 339 -5.89 -18.96 -0.51
C ASN A 339 -6.83 -17.87 0.08
N GLY A 340 -7.68 -17.23 -0.75
CA GLY A 340 -8.83 -16.44 -0.30
C GLY A 340 -8.56 -14.97 0.00
N CYS A 341 -7.48 -14.37 -0.54
CA CYS A 341 -7.28 -12.93 -0.49
C CYS A 341 -8.09 -12.20 -1.58
N ASP A 342 -8.61 -11.02 -1.22
CA ASP A 342 -9.46 -10.19 -2.07
C ASP A 342 -8.71 -8.99 -2.66
N LEU A 343 -7.77 -8.41 -1.90
CA LEU A 343 -7.05 -7.19 -2.25
C LEU A 343 -5.54 -7.38 -2.04
N PHE A 344 -4.76 -6.70 -2.87
CA PHE A 344 -3.29 -6.81 -2.88
C PHE A 344 -2.67 -5.47 -3.22
N ASP A 345 -1.69 -5.02 -2.47
CA ASP A 345 -0.89 -3.84 -2.82
C ASP A 345 0.59 -4.19 -2.96
N CYS A 346 1.26 -3.57 -3.90
CA CYS A 346 2.72 -3.65 -3.99
C CYS A 346 3.31 -2.51 -4.81
N VAL A 347 4.42 -1.96 -4.33
CA VAL A 347 5.21 -0.97 -5.07
C VAL A 347 6.09 -1.58 -6.17
N ALA A 348 6.26 -2.92 -6.19
CA ALA A 348 7.17 -3.61 -7.09
C ALA A 348 6.91 -3.32 -8.57
N PRO A 349 5.67 -3.35 -9.10
CA PRO A 349 5.44 -3.12 -10.51
C PRO A 349 6.05 -1.82 -11.04
N THR A 350 5.77 -0.70 -10.38
CA THR A 350 6.30 0.61 -10.79
C THR A 350 7.77 0.81 -10.41
N ARG A 351 8.22 0.23 -9.28
CA ARG A 351 9.63 0.29 -8.87
C ARG A 351 10.54 -0.46 -9.86
N MET A 352 10.15 -1.68 -10.24
CA MET A 352 10.89 -2.49 -11.22
C MET A 352 10.86 -1.86 -12.60
N ALA A 353 9.70 -1.36 -13.04
CA ALA A 353 9.54 -0.65 -14.30
C ALA A 353 10.53 0.50 -14.43
N ARG A 354 10.61 1.37 -13.45
CA ARG A 354 11.54 2.53 -13.45
C ARG A 354 13.02 2.13 -13.45
N ASN A 355 13.34 0.89 -13.08
CA ASN A 355 14.68 0.30 -13.17
C ASN A 355 14.88 -0.55 -14.44
N GLY A 356 13.98 -0.46 -15.40
CA GLY A 356 14.08 -1.17 -16.67
C GLY A 356 13.71 -2.66 -16.62
N THR A 357 13.14 -3.15 -15.51
CA THR A 357 12.66 -4.53 -15.39
C THR A 357 11.18 -4.62 -15.72
N LEU A 358 10.83 -5.42 -16.74
CA LEU A 358 9.48 -5.57 -17.26
C LEU A 358 8.97 -6.99 -17.03
N TYR A 359 7.68 -7.11 -16.70
CA TYR A 359 7.00 -8.40 -16.60
C TYR A 359 6.64 -8.93 -18.00
N THR A 360 6.81 -10.23 -18.20
CA THR A 360 6.36 -10.93 -19.40
C THR A 360 5.81 -12.31 -19.04
N LYS A 361 5.06 -12.94 -19.93
CA LYS A 361 4.58 -14.34 -19.75
C LYS A 361 5.74 -15.31 -19.55
N GLY A 362 6.90 -15.02 -20.15
CA GLY A 362 8.13 -15.81 -20.02
C GLY A 362 9.00 -15.45 -18.81
N GLY A 363 8.49 -14.63 -17.88
CA GLY A 363 9.23 -14.12 -16.73
C GLY A 363 9.66 -12.67 -16.91
N ARG A 364 10.66 -12.24 -16.15
CA ARG A 364 11.13 -10.84 -16.17
C ARG A 364 12.22 -10.64 -17.21
N ILE A 365 12.17 -9.51 -17.90
CA ILE A 365 13.25 -9.05 -18.77
C ILE A 365 13.81 -7.72 -18.25
N ASN A 366 15.11 -7.50 -18.43
CA ASN A 366 15.71 -6.18 -18.24
C ASN A 366 15.91 -5.53 -19.60
N ILE A 367 15.13 -4.49 -19.88
CA ILE A 367 15.10 -3.83 -21.19
C ILE A 367 16.40 -3.09 -21.51
N THR A 368 17.26 -2.83 -20.53
CA THR A 368 18.56 -2.16 -20.74
C THR A 368 19.62 -3.07 -21.33
N ASN A 369 19.37 -4.40 -21.43
CA ASN A 369 20.27 -5.34 -22.05
C ASN A 369 20.54 -4.99 -23.51
N ALA A 370 21.79 -5.18 -23.95
CA ALA A 370 22.24 -4.85 -25.31
C ALA A 370 21.42 -5.55 -26.40
N LYS A 371 20.97 -6.78 -26.15
CA LYS A 371 20.16 -7.58 -27.11
C LYS A 371 18.86 -6.88 -27.55
N PHE A 372 18.38 -5.90 -26.79
CA PHE A 372 17.15 -5.16 -27.13
C PHE A 372 17.42 -3.88 -27.94
N ALA A 373 18.67 -3.57 -28.29
CA ALA A 373 19.01 -2.36 -29.04
C ALA A 373 18.35 -2.31 -30.42
N ASP A 374 18.28 -3.48 -31.08
CA ASP A 374 17.73 -3.65 -32.43
C ASP A 374 16.49 -4.56 -32.44
N ASP A 375 15.82 -4.70 -31.30
CA ASP A 375 14.60 -5.48 -31.18
C ASP A 375 13.36 -4.61 -31.38
N PHE A 376 12.83 -4.59 -32.60
CA PHE A 376 11.71 -3.74 -33.01
C PHE A 376 10.33 -4.34 -32.67
N PHE A 377 10.28 -5.46 -31.95
CA PHE A 377 9.02 -6.05 -31.48
C PHE A 377 8.54 -5.39 -30.17
N PRO A 378 7.23 -5.45 -29.86
CA PRO A 378 6.71 -4.99 -28.56
C PRO A 378 7.25 -5.85 -27.40
N ILE A 379 7.06 -5.38 -26.15
CA ILE A 379 7.47 -6.15 -24.95
C ILE A 379 6.81 -7.53 -24.97
N GLU A 380 5.51 -7.58 -25.25
CA GLU A 380 4.70 -8.80 -25.42
C GLU A 380 3.79 -8.63 -26.63
N LYS A 381 3.78 -9.62 -27.55
CA LYS A 381 3.02 -9.55 -28.81
C LYS A 381 1.51 -9.40 -28.58
N ASP A 382 0.97 -10.14 -27.60
CA ASP A 382 -0.47 -10.20 -27.33
C ASP A 382 -0.88 -9.29 -26.15
N CYS A 383 -0.03 -8.34 -25.77
CA CYS A 383 -0.34 -7.41 -24.69
C CYS A 383 -1.13 -6.20 -25.22
N GLY A 384 -2.31 -5.95 -24.63
CA GLY A 384 -3.18 -4.83 -25.00
C GLY A 384 -2.80 -3.49 -24.35
N CYS A 385 -1.67 -3.38 -23.61
CA CYS A 385 -1.31 -2.11 -22.98
C CYS A 385 -0.84 -1.08 -24.01
N TYR A 386 -1.02 0.21 -23.68
CA TYR A 386 -0.59 1.32 -24.51
C TYR A 386 0.86 1.20 -24.99
N THR A 387 1.76 0.78 -24.11
CA THR A 387 3.19 0.64 -24.44
C THR A 387 3.43 -0.42 -25.51
N CYS A 388 2.86 -1.61 -25.36
CA CYS A 388 3.05 -2.70 -26.33
C CYS A 388 2.37 -2.43 -27.68
N GLN A 389 1.28 -1.67 -27.70
CA GLN A 389 0.55 -1.33 -28.93
C GLN A 389 1.27 -0.25 -29.76
N ASN A 390 2.15 0.54 -29.15
CA ASN A 390 2.69 1.72 -29.82
C ASN A 390 4.22 1.76 -29.87
N PHE A 391 4.93 0.96 -29.06
CA PHE A 391 6.39 1.09 -28.93
C PHE A 391 7.11 -0.25 -28.95
N SER A 392 8.31 -0.27 -29.52
CA SER A 392 9.19 -1.43 -29.59
C SER A 392 10.11 -1.51 -28.36
N ARG A 393 10.69 -2.70 -28.13
CA ARG A 393 11.75 -2.92 -27.14
C ARG A 393 12.97 -2.07 -27.44
N ALA A 394 13.35 -1.90 -28.70
CA ALA A 394 14.47 -1.04 -29.11
C ALA A 394 14.26 0.40 -28.69
N TYR A 395 13.06 0.96 -28.89
CA TYR A 395 12.75 2.31 -28.45
C TYR A 395 12.81 2.47 -26.93
N LEU A 396 12.20 1.54 -26.17
CA LEU A 396 12.29 1.55 -24.73
C LEU A 396 13.74 1.44 -24.23
N ALA A 397 14.54 0.53 -24.82
CA ALA A 397 15.95 0.37 -24.49
C ALA A 397 16.74 1.66 -24.74
N HIS A 398 16.44 2.36 -25.84
CA HIS A 398 17.00 3.67 -26.17
C HIS A 398 16.65 4.70 -25.07
N LEU A 399 15.37 4.84 -24.73
CA LEU A 399 14.91 5.79 -23.71
C LEU A 399 15.58 5.57 -22.35
N PHE A 400 15.73 4.31 -21.91
CA PHE A 400 16.43 4.00 -20.65
C PHE A 400 17.92 4.36 -20.70
N ARG A 401 18.59 4.11 -21.83
CA ARG A 401 20.01 4.50 -22.01
C ARG A 401 20.18 6.01 -22.06
N ALA A 402 19.25 6.70 -22.71
CA ALA A 402 19.21 8.16 -22.77
C ALA A 402 18.73 8.82 -21.47
N LYS A 403 18.29 8.02 -20.47
CA LYS A 403 17.74 8.47 -19.18
C LYS A 403 16.51 9.37 -19.32
N GLU A 404 15.70 9.15 -20.35
CA GLU A 404 14.47 9.89 -20.59
C GLU A 404 13.37 9.48 -19.59
N ILE A 405 12.63 10.46 -19.07
CA ILE A 405 11.54 10.22 -18.09
C ILE A 405 10.45 9.32 -18.70
N LEU A 406 10.19 9.46 -19.99
CA LEU A 406 9.20 8.65 -20.73
C LEU A 406 9.46 7.15 -20.62
N ALA A 407 10.72 6.71 -20.48
CA ALA A 407 11.06 5.32 -20.22
C ALA A 407 10.33 4.76 -18.99
N SER A 408 10.38 5.51 -17.89
CA SER A 408 9.72 5.12 -16.64
C SER A 408 8.19 5.09 -16.77
N THR A 409 7.61 6.01 -17.54
CA THR A 409 6.17 6.07 -17.80
C THR A 409 5.71 4.86 -18.59
N LEU A 410 6.32 4.60 -19.74
CA LEU A 410 5.95 3.48 -20.62
C LEU A 410 6.14 2.12 -19.95
N ALA A 411 7.25 1.96 -19.22
CA ALA A 411 7.53 0.75 -18.46
C ALA A 411 6.51 0.53 -17.32
N SER A 412 6.14 1.61 -16.59
CA SER A 412 5.15 1.53 -15.50
C SER A 412 3.75 1.20 -16.02
N ILE A 413 3.33 1.78 -17.15
CA ILE A 413 2.09 1.45 -17.84
C ILE A 413 2.05 -0.05 -18.15
N HIS A 414 3.11 -0.61 -18.73
CA HIS A 414 3.17 -2.02 -19.08
C HIS A 414 3.09 -2.92 -17.83
N ASN A 415 3.91 -2.68 -16.83
CA ASN A 415 3.95 -3.52 -15.63
C ASN A 415 2.64 -3.46 -14.82
N LEU A 416 2.03 -2.28 -14.69
CA LEU A 416 0.73 -2.14 -14.03
C LEU A 416 -0.37 -2.85 -14.81
N TYR A 417 -0.41 -2.68 -16.13
CA TYR A 417 -1.35 -3.40 -16.99
C TYR A 417 -1.22 -4.92 -16.82
N TYR A 418 0.01 -5.42 -16.80
CA TYR A 418 0.29 -6.86 -16.62
C TYR A 418 -0.31 -7.37 -15.31
N ILE A 419 -0.03 -6.70 -14.18
CA ILE A 419 -0.50 -7.13 -12.86
C ILE A 419 -2.03 -6.98 -12.72
N ILE A 420 -2.60 -5.86 -13.16
CA ILE A 420 -4.05 -5.63 -13.09
C ILE A 420 -4.79 -6.68 -13.91
N ASN A 421 -4.34 -6.98 -15.12
CA ASN A 421 -4.94 -8.01 -15.96
C ASN A 421 -4.75 -9.42 -15.42
N LEU A 422 -3.62 -9.72 -14.78
CA LEU A 422 -3.40 -11.01 -14.12
C LEU A 422 -4.49 -11.26 -13.07
N VAL A 423 -4.73 -10.30 -12.20
CA VAL A 423 -5.75 -10.39 -11.14
C VAL A 423 -7.16 -10.41 -11.73
N LYS A 424 -7.44 -9.56 -12.74
CA LYS A 424 -8.72 -9.55 -13.45
C LYS A 424 -9.02 -10.90 -14.13
N THR A 425 -8.02 -11.52 -14.74
CA THR A 425 -8.14 -12.85 -15.35
C THR A 425 -8.40 -13.93 -14.30
N ALA A 426 -7.74 -13.85 -13.14
CA ALA A 426 -8.01 -14.75 -12.02
C ALA A 426 -9.45 -14.62 -11.51
N ARG A 427 -9.96 -13.37 -11.37
CA ARG A 427 -11.37 -13.11 -11.04
C ARG A 427 -12.32 -13.77 -12.05
N GLN A 428 -12.07 -13.57 -13.34
CA GLN A 428 -12.92 -14.14 -14.40
C GLN A 428 -12.98 -15.67 -14.32
N LYS A 429 -11.84 -16.33 -14.10
CA LYS A 429 -11.79 -17.78 -13.91
C LYS A 429 -12.60 -18.26 -12.70
N ILE A 430 -12.62 -17.48 -11.60
CA ILE A 430 -13.45 -17.80 -10.43
C ILE A 430 -14.95 -17.68 -10.79
N LEU A 431 -15.35 -16.65 -11.54
CA LEU A 431 -16.73 -16.45 -11.95
C LEU A 431 -17.23 -17.54 -12.90
N GLU A 432 -16.37 -18.05 -13.76
CA GLU A 432 -16.65 -19.12 -14.76
C GLU A 432 -16.56 -20.54 -14.17
N ASP A 433 -16.02 -20.70 -12.96
CA ASP A 433 -15.88 -22.01 -12.30
C ASP A 433 -17.26 -22.63 -12.04
N LYS A 434 -17.51 -23.82 -12.68
CA LYS A 434 -18.82 -24.54 -12.65
C LYS A 434 -18.92 -25.57 -11.51
#